data_a2243fc1997556bd428c3ecea42a429b
#
_entry.id   a2243fc1997556bd428c3ecea42a429b
#
_cell.length_a   1.000
_cell.length_b   1.000
_cell.length_c   1.000
_cell.angle_alpha   90.00
_cell.angle_beta   90.00
_cell.angle_gamma   90.00
#
_symmetry.space_group_name_H-M   'P 1'
#
loop_
_entity.id
_entity.type
_entity.pdbx_description
1 polymer ?
#
loop_
_entity_poly.entity_id
_entity_poly.type
_entity_poly.pdbx_seq_one_letter_code
_entity_poly.pdbx_strand_id
1 'polypeptide(L)'
;MAKSQMLTAYPADSASNTGIAVIVCPGGSYYWHGMEDEGIQVAQWLQSNGINAFVLKYRVAGVGAMIVGYRVLGLGNKYPKMLTDIEQALQQVYASADSLHIDPAKIGVMGFSAGGHLAMMSYTHNRTACKPSFLCPVYPVVTMSDKRYVHQRSRRGALGVWRQWNHAMQDSLSLEQHIPADCPPVFLVACADDKVVKPQNAELLDSVLTAQQIPHTYLRYQTGGHGFGASETKGTEESRQWKKEFLQWISNLNQ
;
A
#
# COMPACT_ATOMS: atom_id res chain seq x y z
N MET A 1 -23.65 -16.82 8.09
CA MET A 1 -23.23 -15.55 7.48
C MET A 1 -21.95 -15.79 6.72
N ALA A 2 -21.95 -15.66 5.40
CA ALA A 2 -20.72 -15.80 4.59
C ALA A 2 -19.70 -14.77 5.07
N LYS A 3 -18.48 -15.21 5.45
CA LYS A 3 -17.36 -14.29 5.70
C LYS A 3 -17.19 -13.48 4.43
N SER A 4 -17.40 -12.17 4.48
CA SER A 4 -17.04 -11.24 3.40
C SER A 4 -15.61 -11.56 3.01
N GLN A 5 -15.40 -11.98 1.76
CA GLN A 5 -14.08 -12.34 1.27
C GLN A 5 -13.23 -11.07 1.27
N MET A 6 -12.31 -10.98 2.24
CA MET A 6 -11.44 -9.79 2.38
C MET A 6 -10.34 -9.75 1.31
N LEU A 7 -9.95 -10.90 0.75
CA LEU A 7 -8.94 -11.05 -0.26
C LEU A 7 -9.56 -11.63 -1.53
N THR A 8 -9.44 -10.92 -2.65
CA THR A 8 -9.95 -11.35 -3.96
C THR A 8 -8.76 -11.66 -4.87
N ALA A 9 -8.69 -12.91 -5.34
CA ALA A 9 -7.59 -13.36 -6.20
C ALA A 9 -7.86 -13.08 -7.68
N TYR A 10 -6.81 -12.68 -8.39
CA TYR A 10 -6.71 -12.51 -9.84
C TYR A 10 -5.47 -13.31 -10.29
N PRO A 11 -5.59 -14.64 -10.40
CA PRO A 11 -4.46 -15.48 -10.76
C PRO A 11 -4.03 -15.22 -12.20
N ALA A 12 -2.73 -15.25 -12.46
CA ALA A 12 -2.19 -15.17 -13.81
C ALA A 12 -2.58 -16.42 -14.62
N ASP A 13 -2.67 -16.26 -15.95
CA ASP A 13 -2.83 -17.42 -16.83
C ASP A 13 -1.61 -18.32 -16.70
N SER A 14 -1.83 -19.63 -16.61
CA SER A 14 -0.78 -20.62 -16.43
C SER A 14 0.33 -20.54 -17.49
N ALA A 15 -0.03 -20.16 -18.72
CA ALA A 15 0.92 -20.04 -19.83
C ALA A 15 1.85 -18.81 -19.71
N SER A 16 1.44 -17.77 -18.97
CA SER A 16 2.19 -16.51 -18.78
C SER A 16 2.66 -16.30 -17.36
N ASN A 17 2.38 -17.21 -16.44
CA ASN A 17 2.66 -17.04 -15.02
C ASN A 17 4.16 -16.89 -14.74
N THR A 18 4.55 -15.77 -14.17
CA THR A 18 5.94 -15.42 -13.81
C THR A 18 6.38 -15.98 -12.46
N GLY A 19 5.46 -16.56 -11.70
CA GLY A 19 5.67 -16.95 -10.32
C GLY A 19 5.65 -15.78 -9.33
N ILE A 20 5.49 -14.54 -9.81
CA ILE A 20 5.38 -13.33 -8.96
C ILE A 20 3.95 -13.21 -8.42
N ALA A 21 3.83 -12.77 -7.16
CA ALA A 21 2.54 -12.42 -6.57
C ALA A 21 2.58 -11.04 -5.93
N VAL A 22 1.47 -10.28 -6.06
CA VAL A 22 1.32 -8.95 -5.49
C VAL A 22 0.01 -8.84 -4.73
N ILE A 23 0.07 -8.52 -3.43
CA ILE A 23 -1.10 -8.10 -2.67
C ILE A 23 -1.30 -6.61 -2.89
N VAL A 24 -2.48 -6.23 -3.39
CA VAL A 24 -2.83 -4.85 -3.72
C VAL A 24 -3.69 -4.26 -2.60
N CYS A 25 -3.22 -3.16 -2.02
CA CYS A 25 -3.89 -2.40 -0.95
C CYS A 25 -4.41 -1.08 -1.51
N PRO A 26 -5.71 -0.96 -1.85
CA PRO A 26 -6.28 0.29 -2.34
C PRO A 26 -6.21 1.41 -1.30
N GLY A 27 -6.15 2.67 -1.74
CA GLY A 27 -6.23 3.84 -0.87
C GLY A 27 -7.64 4.14 -0.38
N GLY A 28 -7.82 5.32 0.25
CA GLY A 28 -9.11 5.77 0.77
C GLY A 28 -9.02 6.30 2.19
N SER A 29 -7.86 6.82 2.59
CA SER A 29 -7.62 7.50 3.87
C SER A 29 -8.00 6.68 5.12
N TYR A 30 -8.04 5.35 5.02
CA TYR A 30 -8.55 4.43 6.05
C TYR A 30 -10.04 4.60 6.39
N TYR A 31 -10.81 5.30 5.55
CA TYR A 31 -12.26 5.42 5.69
C TYR A 31 -13.03 4.61 4.66
N TRP A 32 -12.49 4.47 3.45
CA TRP A 32 -13.06 3.70 2.34
C TRP A 32 -11.95 3.04 1.52
N HIS A 33 -12.29 2.50 0.35
CA HIS A 33 -11.32 1.95 -0.62
C HIS A 33 -11.60 2.52 -2.00
N GLY A 34 -10.56 2.96 -2.69
CA GLY A 34 -10.54 3.27 -4.12
C GLY A 34 -10.52 1.99 -4.95
N MET A 35 -11.54 1.14 -4.80
CA MET A 35 -11.52 -0.23 -5.32
C MET A 35 -11.34 -0.31 -6.83
N GLU A 36 -11.90 0.62 -7.58
CA GLU A 36 -11.86 0.56 -9.04
C GLU A 36 -10.44 0.81 -9.56
N ASP A 37 -9.91 2.03 -9.39
CA ASP A 37 -8.64 2.45 -9.99
C ASP A 37 -7.40 1.88 -9.27
N GLU A 38 -7.49 1.69 -7.95
CA GLU A 38 -6.37 1.31 -7.07
C GLU A 38 -6.44 -0.15 -6.60
N GLY A 39 -7.48 -0.87 -6.99
CA GLY A 39 -7.69 -2.27 -6.65
C GLY A 39 -7.88 -3.13 -7.90
N ILE A 40 -9.09 -3.10 -8.48
CA ILE A 40 -9.51 -4.01 -9.55
C ILE A 40 -8.68 -3.78 -10.82
N GLN A 41 -8.57 -2.55 -11.31
CA GLN A 41 -7.80 -2.24 -12.51
C GLN A 41 -6.31 -2.56 -12.34
N VAL A 42 -5.75 -2.34 -11.14
CA VAL A 42 -4.37 -2.73 -10.83
C VAL A 42 -4.20 -4.23 -10.89
N ALA A 43 -5.13 -4.99 -10.28
CA ALA A 43 -5.06 -6.44 -10.27
C ALA A 43 -5.21 -7.04 -11.67
N GLN A 44 -6.12 -6.52 -12.49
CA GLN A 44 -6.30 -6.92 -13.88
C GLN A 44 -5.07 -6.60 -14.73
N TRP A 45 -4.45 -5.42 -14.53
CA TRP A 45 -3.21 -5.06 -15.20
C TRP A 45 -2.06 -5.99 -14.80
N LEU A 46 -1.88 -6.30 -13.52
CA LEU A 46 -0.87 -7.26 -13.06
C LEU A 46 -1.12 -8.65 -13.66
N GLN A 47 -2.36 -9.13 -13.59
CA GLN A 47 -2.79 -10.42 -14.15
C GLN A 47 -2.47 -10.52 -15.65
N SER A 48 -2.77 -9.48 -16.44
CA SER A 48 -2.48 -9.45 -17.88
C SER A 48 -0.98 -9.47 -18.21
N ASN A 49 -0.13 -9.18 -17.21
CA ASN A 49 1.33 -9.24 -17.31
C ASN A 49 1.93 -10.48 -16.60
N GLY A 50 1.13 -11.52 -16.37
CA GLY A 50 1.61 -12.78 -15.81
C GLY A 50 1.92 -12.73 -14.31
N ILE A 51 1.44 -11.72 -13.58
CA ILE A 51 1.65 -11.56 -12.15
C ILE A 51 0.36 -11.91 -11.41
N ASN A 52 0.43 -12.83 -10.45
CA ASN A 52 -0.71 -13.17 -9.61
C ASN A 52 -1.05 -11.98 -8.69
N ALA A 53 -2.26 -11.47 -8.76
CA ALA A 53 -2.65 -10.31 -7.96
C ALA A 53 -3.77 -10.67 -6.97
N PHE A 54 -3.73 -10.04 -5.79
CA PHE A 54 -4.68 -10.27 -4.71
C PHE A 54 -5.14 -8.93 -4.15
N VAL A 55 -6.38 -8.52 -4.41
CA VAL A 55 -6.92 -7.26 -3.89
C VAL A 55 -7.39 -7.45 -2.46
N LEU A 56 -6.79 -6.71 -1.54
CA LEU A 56 -7.13 -6.74 -0.12
C LEU A 56 -8.13 -5.64 0.25
N LYS A 57 -9.33 -6.04 0.63
CA LYS A 57 -10.33 -5.17 1.25
C LYS A 57 -10.12 -5.16 2.77
N TYR A 58 -9.08 -4.49 3.23
CA TYR A 58 -8.74 -4.42 4.66
C TYR A 58 -9.77 -3.60 5.45
N ARG A 59 -9.86 -3.81 6.75
CA ARG A 59 -10.83 -3.12 7.63
C ARG A 59 -10.48 -1.64 7.78
N VAL A 60 -11.44 -0.79 7.45
CA VAL A 60 -11.34 0.67 7.54
C VAL A 60 -12.39 1.23 8.51
N ALA A 61 -12.24 2.49 8.89
CA ALA A 61 -13.18 3.15 9.80
C ALA A 61 -14.62 3.19 9.27
N GLY A 62 -14.77 3.19 7.93
CA GLY A 62 -16.06 3.30 7.25
C GLY A 62 -16.51 4.76 7.08
N VAL A 63 -17.27 5.04 6.02
CA VAL A 63 -17.76 6.39 5.69
C VAL A 63 -18.65 6.97 6.81
N GLY A 64 -19.39 6.11 7.51
CA GLY A 64 -20.19 6.49 8.68
C GLY A 64 -19.36 7.14 9.78
N ALA A 65 -18.07 6.75 9.94
CA ALA A 65 -17.17 7.36 10.91
C ALA A 65 -16.77 8.82 10.56
N MET A 66 -17.18 9.35 9.42
CA MET A 66 -17.06 10.78 9.10
C MET A 66 -18.19 11.62 9.73
N ILE A 67 -19.28 11.00 10.13
CA ILE A 67 -20.39 11.66 10.83
C ILE A 67 -20.01 11.92 12.28
N VAL A 68 -20.33 13.12 12.77
CA VAL A 68 -19.91 13.60 14.10
C VAL A 68 -20.27 12.64 15.24
N GLY A 69 -21.52 12.17 15.31
CA GLY A 69 -21.96 11.26 16.37
C GLY A 69 -21.23 9.90 16.33
N TYR A 70 -21.00 9.36 15.15
CA TYR A 70 -20.24 8.11 14.96
C TYR A 70 -18.77 8.26 15.39
N ARG A 71 -18.19 9.44 15.17
CA ARG A 71 -16.81 9.79 15.62
C ARG A 71 -16.71 9.82 17.14
N VAL A 72 -17.64 10.47 17.82
CA VAL A 72 -17.63 10.62 19.28
C VAL A 72 -17.73 9.26 19.96
N LEU A 73 -18.57 8.37 19.45
CA LEU A 73 -18.72 7.00 19.95
C LEU A 73 -17.51 6.09 19.62
N GLY A 74 -16.52 6.58 18.88
CA GLY A 74 -15.32 5.82 18.55
C GLY A 74 -15.56 4.61 17.66
N LEU A 75 -16.65 4.56 16.92
CA LEU A 75 -17.03 3.46 16.04
C LEU A 75 -16.12 3.33 14.81
N GLY A 76 -16.19 2.19 14.14
CA GLY A 76 -15.34 1.86 12.97
C GLY A 76 -14.04 1.14 13.33
N ASN A 77 -13.41 0.58 12.30
CA ASN A 77 -12.16 -0.15 12.47
C ASN A 77 -10.97 0.81 12.43
N LYS A 78 -9.98 0.54 13.26
CA LYS A 78 -8.77 1.34 13.44
C LYS A 78 -7.57 0.43 13.62
N TYR A 79 -6.38 1.02 13.61
CA TYR A 79 -5.14 0.32 13.97
C TYR A 79 -5.31 -0.42 15.34
N PRO A 80 -4.90 -1.70 15.44
CA PRO A 80 -4.08 -2.45 14.47
C PRO A 80 -4.90 -3.35 13.51
N LYS A 81 -6.22 -3.21 13.35
CA LYS A 81 -7.04 -4.16 12.58
C LYS A 81 -6.59 -4.30 11.13
N MET A 82 -6.26 -3.18 10.43
CA MET A 82 -5.78 -3.22 9.05
C MET A 82 -4.41 -3.95 8.94
N LEU A 83 -3.55 -3.81 9.96
CA LEU A 83 -2.28 -4.56 10.01
C LEU A 83 -2.55 -6.07 10.14
N THR A 84 -3.47 -6.46 11.00
CA THR A 84 -3.87 -7.88 11.13
C THR A 84 -4.42 -8.42 9.80
N ASP A 85 -5.14 -7.60 9.04
CA ASP A 85 -5.72 -8.02 7.76
C ASP A 85 -4.65 -8.27 6.71
N ILE A 86 -3.63 -7.40 6.58
CA ILE A 86 -2.52 -7.62 5.65
C ILE A 86 -1.63 -8.80 6.07
N GLU A 87 -1.41 -8.99 7.38
CA GLU A 87 -0.69 -10.15 7.90
C GLU A 87 -1.41 -11.47 7.53
N GLN A 88 -2.73 -11.52 7.68
CA GLN A 88 -3.54 -12.67 7.29
C GLN A 88 -3.55 -12.87 5.76
N ALA A 89 -3.59 -11.80 4.98
CA ALA A 89 -3.51 -11.88 3.53
C ALA A 89 -2.16 -12.46 3.07
N LEU A 90 -1.05 -12.03 3.64
CA LEU A 90 0.27 -12.60 3.38
C LEU A 90 0.28 -14.10 3.70
N GLN A 91 -0.18 -14.51 4.87
CA GLN A 91 -0.26 -15.93 5.24
C GLN A 91 -1.10 -16.75 4.25
N GLN A 92 -2.24 -16.21 3.76
CA GLN A 92 -3.09 -16.88 2.79
C GLN A 92 -2.39 -17.02 1.42
N VAL A 93 -1.70 -15.98 0.95
CA VAL A 93 -0.97 -16.03 -0.33
C VAL A 93 0.19 -17.03 -0.22
N TYR A 94 0.96 -17.00 0.87
CA TYR A 94 2.02 -18.00 1.12
C TYR A 94 1.48 -19.42 1.15
N ALA A 95 0.34 -19.66 1.80
CA ALA A 95 -0.30 -20.97 1.87
C ALA A 95 -0.84 -21.45 0.51
N SER A 96 -1.12 -20.54 -0.41
CA SER A 96 -1.63 -20.84 -1.76
C SER A 96 -0.51 -20.89 -2.80
N ALA A 97 0.75 -20.67 -2.42
CA ALA A 97 1.85 -20.48 -3.36
C ALA A 97 2.02 -21.68 -4.31
N ASP A 98 2.07 -22.90 -3.77
CA ASP A 98 2.23 -24.12 -4.58
C ASP A 98 1.08 -24.30 -5.57
N SER A 99 -0.16 -24.12 -5.12
CA SER A 99 -1.35 -24.34 -5.97
C SER A 99 -1.52 -23.31 -7.08
N LEU A 100 -0.95 -22.11 -6.91
CA LEU A 100 -0.98 -21.03 -7.89
C LEU A 100 0.35 -20.84 -8.63
N HIS A 101 1.30 -21.75 -8.43
CA HIS A 101 2.65 -21.68 -8.99
C HIS A 101 3.33 -20.32 -8.71
N ILE A 102 3.22 -19.87 -7.47
CA ILE A 102 3.87 -18.65 -6.96
C ILE A 102 5.17 -19.06 -6.28
N ASP A 103 6.25 -18.31 -6.58
CA ASP A 103 7.50 -18.42 -5.84
C ASP A 103 7.37 -17.65 -4.52
N PRO A 104 7.47 -18.29 -3.35
CA PRO A 104 7.39 -17.61 -2.06
C PRO A 104 8.41 -16.46 -1.89
N ALA A 105 9.56 -16.53 -2.56
CA ALA A 105 10.56 -15.46 -2.56
C ALA A 105 10.15 -14.25 -3.42
N LYS A 106 9.04 -14.33 -4.17
CA LYS A 106 8.55 -13.30 -5.10
C LYS A 106 7.16 -12.77 -4.73
N ILE A 107 6.82 -12.78 -3.45
CA ILE A 107 5.56 -12.23 -2.93
C ILE A 107 5.79 -10.81 -2.43
N GLY A 108 5.15 -9.82 -3.07
CA GLY A 108 5.25 -8.42 -2.68
C GLY A 108 3.92 -7.79 -2.29
N VAL A 109 4.00 -6.56 -1.79
CA VAL A 109 2.82 -5.75 -1.45
C VAL A 109 2.90 -4.40 -2.16
N MET A 110 1.87 -4.10 -2.92
CA MET A 110 1.64 -2.80 -3.58
C MET A 110 0.50 -2.08 -2.88
N GLY A 111 0.65 -0.77 -2.68
CA GLY A 111 -0.43 -0.01 -2.06
C GLY A 111 -0.44 1.44 -2.49
N PHE A 112 -1.62 2.05 -2.42
CA PHE A 112 -1.92 3.37 -2.92
C PHE A 112 -2.34 4.30 -1.77
N SER A 113 -1.76 5.50 -1.67
CA SER A 113 -2.15 6.47 -0.64
C SER A 113 -2.07 5.89 0.78
N ALA A 114 -3.19 5.80 1.50
CA ALA A 114 -3.28 5.10 2.78
C ALA A 114 -2.98 3.59 2.66
N GLY A 115 -3.28 2.97 1.52
CA GLY A 115 -2.86 1.61 1.20
C GLY A 115 -1.36 1.48 0.99
N GLY A 116 -0.69 2.54 0.50
CA GLY A 116 0.78 2.63 0.42
C GLY A 116 1.44 2.65 1.80
N HIS A 117 0.82 3.35 2.74
CA HIS A 117 1.20 3.28 4.15
C HIS A 117 1.06 1.85 4.70
N LEU A 118 -0.08 1.18 4.42
CA LEU A 118 -0.30 -0.20 4.85
C LEU A 118 0.67 -1.18 4.18
N ALA A 119 1.02 -0.95 2.91
CA ALA A 119 2.02 -1.75 2.20
C ALA A 119 3.37 -1.70 2.91
N MET A 120 3.84 -0.53 3.29
CA MET A 120 5.07 -0.39 4.07
C MET A 120 4.94 -1.04 5.46
N MET A 121 3.80 -0.84 6.15
CA MET A 121 3.54 -1.47 7.45
C MET A 121 3.52 -3.00 7.38
N SER A 122 3.20 -3.59 6.23
CA SER A 122 3.22 -5.04 6.03
C SER A 122 4.61 -5.66 6.21
N TYR A 123 5.66 -4.84 6.22
CA TYR A 123 7.02 -5.24 6.58
C TYR A 123 7.46 -4.64 7.91
N THR A 124 7.39 -3.30 8.04
CA THR A 124 7.95 -2.57 9.19
C THR A 124 7.27 -2.92 10.53
N HIS A 125 6.00 -3.29 10.50
CA HIS A 125 5.19 -3.61 11.68
C HIS A 125 4.69 -5.05 11.70
N ASN A 126 5.10 -5.87 10.72
CA ASN A 126 4.65 -7.25 10.61
C ASN A 126 5.14 -8.10 11.78
N ARG A 127 4.19 -8.77 12.42
CA ARG A 127 4.39 -9.62 13.60
C ARG A 127 4.47 -11.12 13.26
N THR A 128 4.41 -11.46 11.96
CA THR A 128 4.42 -12.85 11.47
C THR A 128 5.72 -13.17 10.73
N ALA A 129 5.93 -14.45 10.45
CA ALA A 129 7.05 -14.90 9.63
C ALA A 129 6.84 -14.66 8.13
N CYS A 130 5.58 -14.48 7.68
CA CYS A 130 5.26 -14.22 6.28
C CYS A 130 5.45 -12.72 5.98
N LYS A 131 6.62 -12.36 5.47
CA LYS A 131 6.97 -10.98 5.10
C LYS A 131 7.04 -10.83 3.58
N PRO A 132 6.68 -9.66 3.02
CA PRO A 132 6.86 -9.41 1.60
C PRO A 132 8.34 -9.34 1.22
N SER A 133 8.68 -9.81 0.01
CA SER A 133 10.03 -9.75 -0.56
C SER A 133 10.31 -8.43 -1.29
N PHE A 134 9.29 -7.64 -1.58
CA PHE A 134 9.40 -6.27 -2.12
C PHE A 134 8.15 -5.46 -1.77
N LEU A 135 8.29 -4.13 -1.82
CA LEU A 135 7.23 -3.18 -1.49
C LEU A 135 7.05 -2.15 -2.61
N CYS A 136 5.81 -1.80 -2.93
CA CYS A 136 5.51 -0.80 -3.95
C CYS A 136 4.50 0.24 -3.41
N PRO A 137 4.95 1.22 -2.61
CA PRO A 137 4.11 2.33 -2.18
C PRO A 137 3.96 3.39 -3.29
N VAL A 138 2.72 3.65 -3.71
CA VAL A 138 2.37 4.63 -4.74
C VAL A 138 1.67 5.81 -4.07
N TYR A 139 2.22 7.02 -4.24
CA TYR A 139 1.84 8.26 -3.54
C TYR A 139 1.45 8.04 -2.07
N PRO A 140 2.33 7.38 -1.29
CA PRO A 140 1.95 6.90 0.04
C PRO A 140 1.77 8.02 1.05
N VAL A 141 0.89 7.80 2.02
CA VAL A 141 1.02 8.45 3.33
C VAL A 141 2.23 7.85 4.02
N VAL A 142 3.08 8.65 4.62
CA VAL A 142 4.31 8.22 5.30
C VAL A 142 4.31 8.69 6.74
N THR A 143 4.28 10.01 6.96
CA THR A 143 4.29 10.55 8.33
C THR A 143 2.89 10.68 8.92
N MET A 144 2.78 10.30 10.19
CA MET A 144 1.60 10.55 11.02
C MET A 144 1.87 11.62 12.08
N SER A 145 3.13 11.98 12.32
CA SER A 145 3.54 12.91 13.38
C SER A 145 3.96 14.31 12.86
N ASP A 146 4.66 14.41 11.72
CA ASP A 146 5.10 15.70 11.19
C ASP A 146 3.92 16.58 10.76
N LYS A 147 3.66 17.63 11.53
CA LYS A 147 2.54 18.55 11.32
C LYS A 147 2.57 19.28 9.98
N ARG A 148 3.75 19.42 9.35
CA ARG A 148 3.92 20.08 8.05
C ARG A 148 3.39 19.24 6.90
N TYR A 149 3.50 17.90 7.00
CA TYR A 149 3.28 16.98 5.88
C TYR A 149 2.19 15.94 6.13
N VAL A 150 1.76 15.76 7.38
CA VAL A 150 0.75 14.76 7.74
C VAL A 150 -0.55 14.93 6.95
N HIS A 151 -1.03 13.81 6.36
CA HIS A 151 -2.37 13.76 5.81
C HIS A 151 -3.37 13.47 6.95
N GLN A 152 -3.94 14.55 7.52
CA GLN A 152 -4.76 14.49 8.73
C GLN A 152 -5.95 13.52 8.64
N ARG A 153 -6.56 13.38 7.44
CA ARG A 153 -7.67 12.45 7.23
C ARG A 153 -7.21 11.01 7.41
N SER A 154 -6.07 10.61 6.83
CA SER A 154 -5.50 9.27 6.99
C SER A 154 -5.12 8.99 8.43
N ARG A 155 -4.47 9.94 9.12
CA ARG A 155 -4.17 9.81 10.55
C ARG A 155 -5.42 9.55 11.38
N ARG A 156 -6.48 10.33 11.14
CA ARG A 156 -7.76 10.15 11.84
C ARG A 156 -8.43 8.83 11.48
N GLY A 157 -8.38 8.40 10.22
CA GLY A 157 -8.91 7.12 9.76
C GLY A 157 -8.20 5.94 10.44
N ALA A 158 -6.86 5.99 10.49
CA ALA A 158 -6.04 4.95 11.11
C ALA A 158 -6.21 4.90 12.64
N LEU A 159 -6.15 6.02 13.32
CA LEU A 159 -6.09 6.12 14.78
C LEU A 159 -7.46 6.37 15.44
N GLY A 160 -8.39 6.99 14.71
CA GLY A 160 -9.67 7.46 15.27
C GLY A 160 -9.55 8.81 15.97
N VAL A 161 -10.70 9.34 16.43
CA VAL A 161 -10.80 10.71 16.94
C VAL A 161 -9.94 10.95 18.18
N TRP A 162 -9.90 10.02 19.09
CA TRP A 162 -9.20 10.19 20.36
C TRP A 162 -7.71 9.90 20.26
N ARG A 163 -7.34 8.77 19.66
CA ARG A 163 -5.95 8.31 19.58
C ARG A 163 -5.10 9.11 18.59
N GLN A 164 -5.73 9.84 17.63
CA GLN A 164 -4.99 10.69 16.69
C GLN A 164 -4.17 11.80 17.33
N TRP A 165 -4.46 12.14 18.61
CA TRP A 165 -3.74 13.13 19.39
C TRP A 165 -2.65 12.54 20.29
N ASN A 166 -2.55 11.23 20.36
CA ASN A 166 -1.50 10.56 21.11
C ASN A 166 -0.20 10.56 20.28
N HIS A 167 0.80 11.30 20.74
CA HIS A 167 2.07 11.46 20.03
C HIS A 167 2.81 10.13 19.84
N ALA A 168 2.87 9.28 20.88
CA ALA A 168 3.53 7.97 20.76
C ALA A 168 2.87 7.09 19.68
N MET A 169 1.55 7.17 19.50
CA MET A 169 0.86 6.45 18.42
C MET A 169 1.09 7.11 17.04
N GLN A 170 1.23 8.44 16.98
CA GLN A 170 1.59 9.12 15.75
C GLN A 170 3.00 8.70 15.32
N ASP A 171 3.95 8.73 16.24
CA ASP A 171 5.35 8.37 16.00
C ASP A 171 5.46 6.90 15.60
N SER A 172 4.76 5.99 16.31
CA SER A 172 4.78 4.56 16.01
C SER A 172 4.22 4.21 14.62
N LEU A 173 3.39 5.06 14.02
CA LEU A 173 2.86 4.88 12.67
C LEU A 173 3.50 5.82 11.63
N SER A 174 4.53 6.58 12.00
CA SER A 174 5.32 7.40 11.08
C SER A 174 6.43 6.54 10.48
N LEU A 175 6.23 6.10 9.24
CA LEU A 175 7.08 5.08 8.58
C LEU A 175 8.55 5.50 8.52
N GLU A 176 8.81 6.80 8.32
CA GLU A 176 10.16 7.36 8.25
C GLU A 176 10.98 7.14 9.53
N GLN A 177 10.33 6.77 10.62
CA GLN A 177 10.99 6.51 11.91
C GLN A 177 11.24 5.02 12.17
N HIS A 178 10.68 4.14 11.33
CA HIS A 178 10.61 2.69 11.62
C HIS A 178 11.03 1.78 10.45
N ILE A 179 11.79 2.30 9.49
CA ILE A 179 12.34 1.45 8.41
C ILE A 179 13.47 0.61 9.00
N PRO A 180 13.38 -0.72 9.03
CA PRO A 180 14.45 -1.57 9.53
C PRO A 180 15.55 -1.75 8.47
N ALA A 181 16.77 -2.06 8.92
CA ALA A 181 17.92 -2.21 8.03
C ALA A 181 17.79 -3.38 7.03
N ASP A 182 16.95 -4.36 7.33
CA ASP A 182 16.64 -5.51 6.47
C ASP A 182 15.39 -5.28 5.59
N CYS A 183 14.96 -4.03 5.43
CA CYS A 183 13.81 -3.70 4.58
C CYS A 183 14.05 -4.19 3.15
N PRO A 184 13.08 -4.90 2.53
CA PRO A 184 13.25 -5.39 1.18
C PRO A 184 13.24 -4.25 0.16
N PRO A 185 13.61 -4.51 -1.11
CA PRO A 185 13.58 -3.51 -2.16
C PRO A 185 12.25 -2.78 -2.28
N VAL A 186 12.30 -1.46 -2.51
CA VAL A 186 11.13 -0.58 -2.56
C VAL A 186 11.02 0.11 -3.91
N PHE A 187 9.83 0.07 -4.53
CA PHE A 187 9.46 0.84 -5.71
C PHE A 187 8.50 1.95 -5.31
N LEU A 188 9.00 3.16 -5.16
CA LEU A 188 8.26 4.33 -4.68
C LEU A 188 7.84 5.24 -5.83
N VAL A 189 6.57 5.64 -5.85
CA VAL A 189 6.02 6.55 -6.86
C VAL A 189 5.33 7.73 -6.21
N ALA A 190 5.54 8.95 -6.70
CA ALA A 190 4.78 10.13 -6.30
C ALA A 190 4.78 11.20 -7.39
N CYS A 191 3.83 12.15 -7.30
CA CYS A 191 3.75 13.32 -8.17
C CYS A 191 4.03 14.60 -7.39
N ALA A 192 4.79 15.52 -7.98
CA ALA A 192 5.15 16.79 -7.37
C ALA A 192 3.94 17.72 -7.16
N ASP A 193 2.91 17.57 -7.98
CA ASP A 193 1.67 18.36 -7.95
C ASP A 193 0.55 17.72 -7.10
N ASP A 194 0.86 16.67 -6.30
CA ASP A 194 -0.12 16.02 -5.42
C ASP A 194 -0.61 17.00 -4.33
N LYS A 195 -1.91 17.34 -4.40
CA LYS A 195 -2.58 18.25 -3.46
C LYS A 195 -3.31 17.53 -2.31
N VAL A 196 -3.34 16.19 -2.33
CA VAL A 196 -4.03 15.36 -1.34
C VAL A 196 -3.04 14.85 -0.29
N VAL A 197 -2.03 14.11 -0.73
CA VAL A 197 -0.90 13.68 0.11
C VAL A 197 0.32 14.45 -0.36
N LYS A 198 0.82 15.36 0.47
CA LYS A 198 1.96 16.20 0.11
C LYS A 198 3.14 15.34 -0.35
N PRO A 199 3.81 15.71 -1.49
CA PRO A 199 4.94 14.94 -2.04
C PRO A 199 6.06 14.68 -1.05
N GLN A 200 6.20 15.53 -0.05
CA GLN A 200 7.16 15.39 1.04
C GLN A 200 6.99 14.08 1.84
N ASN A 201 5.82 13.44 1.80
CA ASN A 201 5.67 12.10 2.37
C ASN A 201 6.60 11.10 1.64
N ALA A 202 6.58 11.10 0.31
CA ALA A 202 7.46 10.23 -0.48
C ALA A 202 8.93 10.64 -0.32
N GLU A 203 9.24 11.93 -0.27
CA GLU A 203 10.58 12.46 -0.07
C GLU A 203 11.17 12.07 1.30
N LEU A 204 10.35 12.04 2.36
CA LEU A 204 10.76 11.52 3.69
C LEU A 204 11.12 10.04 3.62
N LEU A 205 10.31 9.24 2.93
CA LEU A 205 10.58 7.81 2.79
C LEU A 205 11.86 7.56 1.96
N ASP A 206 11.99 8.22 0.82
CA ASP A 206 13.19 8.17 -0.04
C ASP A 206 14.47 8.52 0.73
N SER A 207 14.41 9.60 1.52
CA SER A 207 15.55 10.05 2.34
C SER A 207 16.01 8.99 3.35
N VAL A 208 15.07 8.31 4.01
CA VAL A 208 15.40 7.26 4.99
C VAL A 208 15.90 6.01 4.29
N LEU A 209 15.28 5.59 3.19
CA LEU A 209 15.75 4.45 2.40
C LEU A 209 17.17 4.67 1.88
N THR A 210 17.47 5.88 1.39
CA THR A 210 18.82 6.27 0.95
C THR A 210 19.80 6.25 2.12
N ALA A 211 19.48 6.86 3.25
CA ALA A 211 20.35 6.93 4.41
C ALA A 211 20.69 5.56 4.99
N GLN A 212 19.78 4.60 4.89
CA GLN A 212 19.95 3.22 5.34
C GLN A 212 20.49 2.28 4.26
N GLN A 213 20.75 2.80 3.05
CA GLN A 213 21.23 2.02 1.90
C GLN A 213 20.27 0.89 1.49
N ILE A 214 18.97 1.06 1.71
CA ILE A 214 17.95 0.12 1.26
C ILE A 214 17.81 0.23 -0.27
N PRO A 215 17.87 -0.88 -1.03
CA PRO A 215 17.64 -0.86 -2.47
C PRO A 215 16.26 -0.29 -2.79
N HIS A 216 16.20 0.81 -3.54
CA HIS A 216 14.92 1.39 -3.94
C HIS A 216 15.02 2.16 -5.24
N THR A 217 13.87 2.34 -5.87
CA THR A 217 13.65 3.22 -7.02
C THR A 217 12.59 4.23 -6.65
N TYR A 218 12.88 5.52 -6.79
CA TYR A 218 11.91 6.59 -6.58
C TYR A 218 11.57 7.29 -7.89
N LEU A 219 10.34 7.09 -8.36
CA LEU A 219 9.78 7.80 -9.50
C LEU A 219 9.02 9.04 -9.02
N ARG A 220 9.61 10.20 -9.23
CA ARG A 220 9.01 11.50 -8.91
C ARG A 220 8.58 12.19 -10.19
N TYR A 221 7.31 12.04 -10.56
CA TYR A 221 6.72 12.71 -11.71
C TYR A 221 6.39 14.17 -11.39
N GLN A 222 6.44 15.03 -12.41
CA GLN A 222 6.10 16.44 -12.21
C GLN A 222 4.61 16.65 -12.09
N THR A 223 3.82 15.88 -12.85
CA THR A 223 2.37 15.98 -12.91
C THR A 223 1.70 14.61 -12.78
N GLY A 224 0.43 14.61 -12.34
CA GLY A 224 -0.37 13.40 -12.19
C GLY A 224 -1.30 13.44 -10.99
N GLY A 225 -0.98 14.28 -10.01
CA GLY A 225 -1.80 14.44 -8.81
C GLY A 225 -1.85 13.19 -7.96
N HIS A 226 -3.05 12.87 -7.47
CA HIS A 226 -3.32 11.78 -6.53
C HIS A 226 -4.45 10.85 -7.00
N GLY A 227 -4.39 9.58 -6.65
CA GLY A 227 -5.50 8.64 -6.85
C GLY A 227 -5.66 8.14 -8.29
N PHE A 228 -4.61 8.18 -9.11
CA PHE A 228 -4.69 7.71 -10.49
C PHE A 228 -4.64 6.17 -10.61
N GLY A 229 -4.03 5.46 -9.65
CA GLY A 229 -3.95 4.00 -9.67
C GLY A 229 -3.47 3.44 -11.02
N ALA A 230 -4.19 2.46 -11.56
CA ALA A 230 -3.97 1.93 -12.90
C ALA A 230 -4.92 2.52 -13.97
N SER A 231 -5.67 3.56 -13.64
CA SER A 231 -6.65 4.19 -14.53
C SER A 231 -6.00 4.73 -15.81
N GLU A 232 -6.68 4.51 -16.94
CA GLU A 232 -6.27 5.07 -18.23
C GLU A 232 -6.75 6.52 -18.43
N THR A 233 -7.68 6.99 -17.58
CA THR A 233 -8.29 8.32 -17.69
C THR A 233 -7.87 9.29 -16.60
N LYS A 234 -7.34 8.79 -15.46
CA LYS A 234 -6.83 9.61 -14.36
C LYS A 234 -5.31 9.77 -14.45
N GLY A 235 -4.80 10.79 -13.75
CA GLY A 235 -3.40 11.17 -13.85
C GLY A 235 -3.06 11.81 -15.19
N THR A 236 -1.78 11.86 -15.51
CA THR A 236 -1.24 12.36 -16.77
C THR A 236 -0.57 11.23 -17.54
N GLU A 237 -0.21 11.47 -18.78
CA GLU A 237 0.60 10.52 -19.55
C GLU A 237 1.93 10.21 -18.83
N GLU A 238 2.53 11.25 -18.24
CA GLU A 238 3.76 11.12 -17.46
C GLU A 238 3.57 10.17 -16.28
N SER A 239 2.58 10.42 -15.42
CA SER A 239 2.38 9.60 -14.22
C SER A 239 1.92 8.18 -14.54
N ARG A 240 1.22 7.94 -15.66
CA ARG A 240 0.82 6.58 -16.08
C ARG A 240 1.99 5.68 -16.50
N GLN A 241 3.19 6.26 -16.77
CA GLN A 241 4.39 5.47 -17.06
C GLN A 241 4.82 4.57 -15.89
N TRP A 242 4.40 4.84 -14.67
CA TRP A 242 4.77 4.03 -13.50
C TRP A 242 4.51 2.54 -13.70
N LYS A 243 3.47 2.18 -14.45
CA LYS A 243 3.13 0.79 -14.74
C LYS A 243 4.23 0.09 -15.54
N LYS A 244 4.72 0.74 -16.58
CA LYS A 244 5.82 0.24 -17.42
C LYS A 244 7.12 0.15 -16.63
N GLU A 245 7.43 1.18 -15.87
CA GLU A 245 8.63 1.25 -15.02
C GLU A 245 8.61 0.17 -13.93
N PHE A 246 7.44 -0.10 -13.33
CA PHE A 246 7.29 -1.19 -12.37
C PHE A 246 7.58 -2.56 -13.00
N LEU A 247 7.07 -2.84 -14.21
CA LEU A 247 7.32 -4.12 -14.88
C LEU A 247 8.80 -4.29 -15.21
N GLN A 248 9.50 -3.25 -15.61
CA GLN A 248 10.94 -3.28 -15.84
C GLN A 248 11.70 -3.52 -14.52
N TRP A 249 11.34 -2.78 -13.47
CA TRP A 249 11.95 -2.92 -12.16
C TRP A 249 11.79 -4.32 -11.58
N ILE A 250 10.58 -4.88 -11.62
CA ILE A 250 10.32 -6.21 -11.03
C ILE A 250 10.98 -7.34 -11.84
N SER A 251 11.15 -7.16 -13.14
CA SER A 251 11.89 -8.13 -13.97
C SER A 251 13.37 -8.16 -13.61
N ASN A 252 13.98 -7.01 -13.33
CA ASN A 252 15.39 -6.91 -12.94
C ASN A 252 15.63 -7.40 -11.51
N LEU A 253 14.66 -7.24 -10.61
CA LEU A 253 14.76 -7.71 -9.24
C LEU A 253 14.80 -9.24 -9.13
N ASN A 254 14.32 -9.93 -10.14
CA ASN A 254 14.20 -11.40 -10.18
C ASN A 254 15.32 -12.07 -11.00
N GLN A 255 16.32 -11.33 -11.49
CA GLN A 255 17.52 -11.83 -12.12
C GLN A 255 18.67 -11.98 -11.12
#